data_0dee47ff3f96705e4c818d7f9d8a23a8
#
_entry.id   0dee47ff3f96705e4c818d7f9d8a23a8
#
_cell.length_a   1.000
_cell.length_b   1.000
_cell.length_c   1.000
_cell.angle_alpha   90.00
_cell.angle_beta   90.00
_cell.angle_gamma   90.00
#
_symmetry.space_group_name_H-M   'P 1'
#
loop_
_entity.id
_entity.type
_entity.pdbx_description
1 polymer ?
#
loop_
_entity_poly.entity_id
_entity_poly.type
_entity_poly.pdbx_seq_one_letter_code
_entity_poly.pdbx_strand_id
1 'polypeptide(L)'
;DLWYRFVFEDGSTFDYSGNENQMRTEIEKFSKKDFYGYEKLIDFSKKIFNKGFVDLSAKPFHSILFMLKQVPALLKLKSYQSVYQLASSYISNEKLRRVFSMHSLLVGGNPFTTTSIYALILFLEKKWGIHYAMGGTGNIVLALEKLMKEEGVKIIKNAEVAEFITKQDKIVGVKLKTNQIFTADYVVCNSDPPNVYKNLIKTNKKYNFLFRKKVNRMNYSMGLFVYYFGSKVKYENVAHHTICFGKSYEEHLNKIFEKKVLSEDISY
;
A
#
# COMPACT_ATOMS: atom_id res chain seq x y z
N ASP A 1 -14.65 18.07 3.16
CA ASP A 1 -14.87 16.61 3.27
C ASP A 1 -13.83 16.01 4.21
N LEU A 2 -14.29 15.25 5.20
CA LEU A 2 -13.44 14.52 6.14
C LEU A 2 -12.94 13.23 5.46
N TRP A 3 -11.61 13.05 5.39
CA TRP A 3 -11.01 11.87 4.78
C TRP A 3 -10.79 10.77 5.81
N TYR A 4 -10.08 11.11 6.91
CA TYR A 4 -9.79 10.21 8.03
C TYR A 4 -10.09 10.89 9.34
N ARG A 5 -10.59 10.13 10.31
CA ARG A 5 -10.58 10.51 11.72
C ARG A 5 -9.59 9.63 12.45
N PHE A 6 -8.63 10.25 13.11
CA PHE A 6 -7.73 9.57 14.02
C PHE A 6 -8.22 9.74 15.45
N VAL A 7 -8.23 8.66 16.19
CA VAL A 7 -8.59 8.63 17.61
C VAL A 7 -7.37 8.15 18.38
N PHE A 8 -6.93 8.93 19.35
CA PHE A 8 -5.79 8.59 20.18
C PHE A 8 -6.23 7.95 21.50
N GLU A 9 -5.28 7.33 22.18
CA GLU A 9 -5.47 6.62 23.43
C GLU A 9 -6.06 7.45 24.60
N ASP A 10 -5.92 8.77 24.55
CA ASP A 10 -6.50 9.70 25.52
C ASP A 10 -7.87 10.24 25.10
N GLY A 11 -8.44 9.72 24.02
CA GLY A 11 -9.72 10.13 23.47
C GLY A 11 -9.65 11.41 22.61
N SER A 12 -8.48 12.05 22.47
CA SER A 12 -8.34 13.18 21.54
C SER A 12 -8.45 12.71 20.10
N THR A 13 -8.99 13.58 19.22
CA THR A 13 -9.21 13.26 17.81
C THR A 13 -8.51 14.25 16.90
N PHE A 14 -8.10 13.76 15.73
CA PHE A 14 -7.56 14.56 14.64
C PHE A 14 -8.33 14.25 13.36
N ASP A 15 -8.98 15.25 12.77
CA ASP A 15 -9.73 15.12 11.54
C ASP A 15 -8.87 15.55 10.34
N TYR A 16 -8.48 14.58 9.52
CA TYR A 16 -7.64 14.78 8.35
C TYR A 16 -8.50 15.07 7.12
N SER A 17 -8.26 16.18 6.45
CA SER A 17 -9.04 16.63 5.28
C SER A 17 -8.15 17.27 4.21
N GLY A 18 -8.73 17.52 3.03
CA GLY A 18 -8.08 18.28 1.95
C GLY A 18 -8.15 19.81 2.16
N ASN A 19 -8.95 20.29 3.10
CA ASN A 19 -9.15 21.71 3.34
C ASN A 19 -8.04 22.27 4.23
N GLU A 20 -7.31 23.26 3.73
CA GLU A 20 -6.13 23.81 4.42
C GLU A 20 -6.49 24.52 5.74
N ASN A 21 -7.62 25.23 5.79
CA ASN A 21 -8.05 25.91 7.02
C ASN A 21 -8.47 24.90 8.11
N GLN A 22 -9.16 23.83 7.71
CA GLN A 22 -9.49 22.73 8.62
C GLN A 22 -8.22 22.02 9.11
N MET A 23 -7.27 21.72 8.23
CA MET A 23 -6.00 21.12 8.60
C MET A 23 -5.21 22.02 9.55
N ARG A 24 -5.20 23.34 9.33
CA ARG A 24 -4.57 24.29 10.26
C ARG A 24 -5.20 24.17 11.64
N THR A 25 -6.52 24.26 11.72
CA THR A 25 -7.26 24.16 12.98
C THR A 25 -6.98 22.84 13.70
N GLU A 26 -7.00 21.73 12.97
CA GLU A 26 -6.74 20.41 13.55
C GLU A 26 -5.31 20.26 14.07
N ILE A 27 -4.30 20.71 13.31
CA ILE A 27 -2.90 20.67 13.73
C ILE A 27 -2.66 21.57 14.96
N GLU A 28 -3.23 22.76 14.96
CA GLU A 28 -3.05 23.74 16.04
C GLU A 28 -3.66 23.30 17.38
N LYS A 29 -4.64 22.37 17.39
CA LYS A 29 -5.11 21.71 18.61
C LYS A 29 -3.99 20.99 19.37
N PHE A 30 -3.03 20.43 18.63
CA PHE A 30 -1.92 19.67 19.18
C PHE A 30 -0.64 20.49 19.30
N SER A 31 -0.36 21.33 18.29
CA SER A 31 0.84 22.17 18.26
C SER A 31 0.75 23.27 17.21
N LYS A 32 0.65 24.53 17.64
CA LYS A 32 0.59 25.70 16.73
C LYS A 32 1.81 25.79 15.80
N LYS A 33 3.01 25.47 16.31
CA LYS A 33 4.26 25.55 15.52
C LYS A 33 4.34 24.49 14.43
N ASP A 34 3.63 23.38 14.58
CA ASP A 34 3.74 22.25 13.67
C ASP A 34 2.94 22.46 12.37
N PHE A 35 2.06 23.48 12.30
CA PHE A 35 1.41 23.80 11.03
C PHE A 35 2.43 24.22 9.96
N TYR A 36 3.39 25.07 10.31
CA TYR A 36 4.48 25.43 9.39
C TYR A 36 5.36 24.23 9.01
N GLY A 37 5.59 23.31 9.97
CA GLY A 37 6.24 22.03 9.71
C GLY A 37 5.47 21.16 8.71
N TYR A 38 4.15 21.10 8.84
CA TYR A 38 3.26 20.39 7.93
C TYR A 38 3.35 20.95 6.49
N GLU A 39 3.30 22.27 6.31
CA GLU A 39 3.44 22.88 4.98
C GLU A 39 4.76 22.47 4.32
N LYS A 40 5.87 22.53 5.05
CA LYS A 40 7.19 22.08 4.56
C LYS A 40 7.22 20.57 4.25
N LEU A 41 6.57 19.75 5.06
CA LEU A 41 6.46 18.32 4.82
C LEU A 41 5.69 18.03 3.53
N ILE A 42 4.58 18.72 3.28
CA ILE A 42 3.80 18.61 2.05
C ILE A 42 4.62 19.06 0.83
N ASP A 43 5.34 20.17 0.93
CA ASP A 43 6.22 20.63 -0.15
C ASP A 43 7.36 19.64 -0.45
N PHE A 44 7.90 19.01 0.58
CA PHE A 44 8.90 17.96 0.40
C PHE A 44 8.29 16.69 -0.21
N SER A 45 7.10 16.30 0.25
CA SER A 45 6.31 15.21 -0.32
C SER A 45 6.01 15.40 -1.81
N LYS A 46 5.73 16.64 -2.23
CA LYS A 46 5.56 17.00 -3.65
C LYS A 46 6.81 16.69 -4.47
N LYS A 47 8.01 16.96 -3.94
CA LYS A 47 9.27 16.63 -4.62
C LYS A 47 9.44 15.11 -4.76
N ILE A 48 9.11 14.35 -3.71
CA ILE A 48 9.13 12.89 -3.75
C ILE A 48 8.10 12.37 -4.75
N PHE A 49 6.88 12.91 -4.74
CA PHE A 49 5.81 12.55 -5.67
C PHE A 49 6.22 12.76 -7.14
N ASN A 50 6.78 13.91 -7.46
CA ASN A 50 7.23 14.19 -8.83
C ASN A 50 8.29 13.17 -9.28
N LYS A 51 9.25 12.83 -8.43
CA LYS A 51 10.28 11.86 -8.78
C LYS A 51 9.75 10.43 -8.79
N GLY A 52 9.09 10.00 -7.71
CA GLY A 52 8.66 8.62 -7.51
C GLY A 52 7.47 8.24 -8.39
N PHE A 53 6.45 9.12 -8.44
CA PHE A 53 5.21 8.83 -9.14
C PHE A 53 5.20 9.36 -10.58
N VAL A 54 5.63 10.59 -10.83
CA VAL A 54 5.58 11.15 -12.20
C VAL A 54 6.72 10.61 -13.08
N ASP A 55 7.98 10.68 -12.59
CA ASP A 55 9.14 10.31 -13.41
C ASP A 55 9.36 8.80 -13.51
N LEU A 56 9.11 8.06 -12.42
CA LEU A 56 9.56 6.68 -12.27
C LEU A 56 8.47 5.62 -12.31
N SER A 57 7.18 5.95 -12.12
CA SER A 57 6.11 4.95 -12.01
C SER A 57 5.99 4.03 -13.22
N ALA A 58 6.21 4.56 -14.42
CA ALA A 58 6.15 3.79 -15.66
C ALA A 58 7.53 3.25 -16.12
N LYS A 59 8.58 3.39 -15.31
CA LYS A 59 9.93 2.92 -15.66
C LYS A 59 10.21 1.56 -15.02
N PRO A 60 10.63 0.57 -15.81
CA PRO A 60 10.96 -0.74 -15.26
C PRO A 60 12.31 -0.70 -14.51
N PHE A 61 12.35 -1.23 -13.29
CA PHE A 61 13.54 -1.28 -12.42
C PHE A 61 14.36 -2.57 -12.61
N HIS A 62 14.45 -3.10 -13.82
CA HIS A 62 15.16 -4.35 -14.12
C HIS A 62 16.67 -4.17 -14.37
N SER A 63 17.13 -2.94 -14.62
CA SER A 63 18.53 -2.63 -14.89
C SER A 63 19.24 -2.04 -13.68
N ILE A 64 20.33 -2.69 -13.24
CA ILE A 64 21.18 -2.19 -12.15
C ILE A 64 21.73 -0.80 -12.46
N LEU A 65 22.18 -0.59 -13.72
CA LEU A 65 22.71 0.72 -14.15
C LEU A 65 21.64 1.81 -14.07
N PHE A 66 20.39 1.49 -14.45
CA PHE A 66 19.27 2.42 -14.30
C PHE A 66 19.03 2.75 -12.81
N MET A 67 19.06 1.76 -11.93
CA MET A 67 18.89 1.96 -10.48
C MET A 67 20.00 2.83 -9.90
N LEU A 68 21.26 2.58 -10.25
CA LEU A 68 22.40 3.38 -9.82
C LEU A 68 22.28 4.86 -10.25
N LYS A 69 21.78 5.14 -11.44
CA LYS A 69 21.52 6.51 -11.91
C LYS A 69 20.47 7.25 -11.07
N GLN A 70 19.59 6.55 -10.35
CA GLN A 70 18.58 7.18 -9.49
C GLN A 70 19.14 7.54 -8.10
N VAL A 71 20.24 6.93 -7.66
CA VAL A 71 20.80 7.09 -6.31
C VAL A 71 21.00 8.56 -5.91
N PRO A 72 21.59 9.46 -6.72
CA PRO A 72 21.77 10.86 -6.31
C PRO A 72 20.44 11.57 -6.04
N ALA A 73 19.42 11.30 -6.86
CA ALA A 73 18.08 11.87 -6.67
C ALA A 73 17.42 11.31 -5.39
N LEU A 74 17.51 10.01 -5.15
CA LEU A 74 16.97 9.36 -3.96
C LEU A 74 17.65 9.87 -2.68
N LEU A 75 18.96 10.11 -2.70
CA LEU A 75 19.67 10.68 -1.56
C LEU A 75 19.18 12.11 -1.26
N LYS A 76 19.02 12.96 -2.29
CA LYS A 76 18.45 14.32 -2.12
C LYS A 76 17.02 14.28 -1.54
N LEU A 77 16.26 13.24 -1.84
CA LEU A 77 14.92 13.00 -1.31
C LEU A 77 14.93 12.27 0.04
N LYS A 78 16.09 12.14 0.68
CA LYS A 78 16.25 11.50 1.99
C LYS A 78 15.69 10.08 2.07
N SER A 79 15.73 9.31 0.96
CA SER A 79 15.17 7.96 0.89
C SER A 79 15.81 6.96 1.86
N TYR A 80 16.93 7.31 2.45
CA TYR A 80 17.59 6.55 3.50
C TYR A 80 16.93 6.67 4.89
N GLN A 81 16.05 7.67 5.07
CA GLN A 81 15.25 7.81 6.29
C GLN A 81 14.00 6.94 6.20
N SER A 82 13.41 6.62 7.34
CA SER A 82 12.07 6.08 7.40
C SER A 82 11.01 7.19 7.21
N VAL A 83 9.77 6.79 6.91
CA VAL A 83 8.64 7.75 6.81
C VAL A 83 8.47 8.50 8.14
N TYR A 84 8.55 7.78 9.27
CA TYR A 84 8.43 8.39 10.59
C TYR A 84 9.59 9.36 10.90
N GLN A 85 10.84 9.01 10.55
CA GLN A 85 11.98 9.90 10.68
C GLN A 85 11.83 11.15 9.83
N LEU A 86 11.34 11.02 8.60
CA LEU A 86 11.07 12.18 7.76
C LEU A 86 10.00 13.08 8.38
N ALA A 87 8.86 12.52 8.81
CA ALA A 87 7.81 13.28 9.49
C ALA A 87 8.36 13.97 10.75
N SER A 88 9.19 13.29 11.55
CA SER A 88 9.83 13.84 12.74
C SER A 88 10.80 14.98 12.46
N SER A 89 11.34 15.08 11.24
CA SER A 89 12.22 16.21 10.85
C SER A 89 11.42 17.53 10.66
N TYR A 90 10.11 17.47 10.54
CA TYR A 90 9.23 18.63 10.31
C TYR A 90 8.23 18.85 11.43
N ILE A 91 7.80 17.79 12.09
CA ILE A 91 6.71 17.78 13.08
C ILE A 91 7.29 17.48 14.46
N SER A 92 6.96 18.32 15.46
CA SER A 92 7.45 18.15 16.83
C SER A 92 6.51 17.33 17.71
N ASN A 93 5.19 17.42 17.50
CA ASN A 93 4.21 16.69 18.27
C ASN A 93 4.17 15.21 17.85
N GLU A 94 4.22 14.31 18.81
CA GLU A 94 4.32 12.86 18.58
C GLU A 94 3.06 12.29 17.93
N LYS A 95 1.87 12.72 18.37
CA LYS A 95 0.61 12.28 17.77
C LYS A 95 0.50 12.67 16.29
N LEU A 96 0.91 13.89 15.95
CA LEU A 96 0.95 14.35 14.56
C LEU A 96 1.98 13.59 13.73
N ARG A 97 3.12 13.16 14.32
CA ARG A 97 4.07 12.28 13.62
C ARG A 97 3.44 10.94 13.25
N ARG A 98 2.64 10.34 14.14
CA ARG A 98 1.89 9.11 13.86
C ARG A 98 0.95 9.33 12.69
N VAL A 99 0.15 10.41 12.70
CA VAL A 99 -0.78 10.76 11.62
C VAL A 99 -0.06 10.88 10.28
N PHE A 100 1.01 11.69 10.20
CA PHE A 100 1.68 11.97 8.94
C PHE A 100 2.65 10.89 8.47
N SER A 101 2.84 9.82 9.22
CA SER A 101 3.66 8.67 8.83
C SER A 101 2.87 7.38 8.58
N MET A 102 1.60 7.30 8.99
CA MET A 102 0.81 6.07 8.91
C MET A 102 0.56 5.57 7.49
N HIS A 103 0.64 6.44 6.49
CA HIS A 103 0.30 6.13 5.10
C HIS A 103 1.13 4.98 4.50
N SER A 104 2.32 4.71 5.03
CA SER A 104 3.11 3.53 4.65
C SER A 104 2.42 2.20 5.01
N LEU A 105 1.55 2.18 6.04
CA LEU A 105 0.76 1.00 6.39
C LEU A 105 -0.22 0.62 5.29
N LEU A 106 -0.75 1.58 4.53
CA LEU A 106 -1.66 1.34 3.40
C LEU A 106 -1.03 0.48 2.30
N VAL A 107 0.30 0.47 2.23
CA VAL A 107 1.08 -0.35 1.28
C VAL A 107 1.85 -1.48 1.97
N GLY A 108 1.47 -1.82 3.21
CA GLY A 108 2.06 -2.93 3.97
C GLY A 108 3.45 -2.65 4.53
N GLY A 109 3.83 -1.38 4.72
CA GLY A 109 5.13 -0.97 5.25
C GLY A 109 5.06 -0.39 6.66
N ASN A 110 5.98 -0.81 7.54
CA ASN A 110 6.13 -0.23 8.87
C ASN A 110 6.67 1.21 8.77
N PRO A 111 5.98 2.24 9.28
CA PRO A 111 6.43 3.64 9.21
C PRO A 111 7.83 3.87 9.79
N PHE A 112 8.26 3.08 10.75
CA PHE A 112 9.57 3.21 11.42
C PHE A 112 10.73 2.63 10.59
N THR A 113 10.46 1.74 9.63
CA THR A 113 11.50 1.08 8.82
C THR A 113 11.31 1.28 7.31
N THR A 114 10.13 1.63 6.86
CA THR A 114 9.83 1.85 5.43
C THR A 114 10.43 3.17 4.95
N THR A 115 11.07 3.15 3.80
CA THR A 115 11.71 4.34 3.19
C THR A 115 10.77 5.54 3.08
N SER A 116 11.28 6.73 3.33
CA SER A 116 10.56 8.01 3.26
C SER A 116 9.95 8.32 1.89
N ILE A 117 10.31 7.58 0.84
CA ILE A 117 9.69 7.72 -0.48
C ILE A 117 8.17 7.56 -0.41
N TYR A 118 7.64 6.74 0.49
CA TYR A 118 6.21 6.58 0.68
C TYR A 118 5.50 7.81 1.27
N ALA A 119 6.23 8.80 1.76
CA ALA A 119 5.65 10.10 2.12
C ALA A 119 5.06 10.85 0.91
N LEU A 120 5.34 10.40 -0.33
CA LEU A 120 4.68 10.90 -1.53
C LEU A 120 3.16 10.83 -1.45
N ILE A 121 2.61 9.89 -0.66
CA ILE A 121 1.16 9.69 -0.49
C ILE A 121 0.51 10.93 0.12
N LEU A 122 1.17 11.62 1.05
CA LEU A 122 0.66 12.87 1.64
C LEU A 122 0.33 13.93 0.57
N PHE A 123 1.22 14.11 -0.41
CA PHE A 123 0.97 15.04 -1.50
C PHE A 123 -0.03 14.48 -2.53
N LEU A 124 -0.01 13.18 -2.77
CA LEU A 124 -0.96 12.50 -3.67
C LEU A 124 -2.40 12.73 -3.19
N GLU A 125 -2.66 12.53 -1.90
CA GLU A 125 -3.97 12.76 -1.29
C GLU A 125 -4.36 14.24 -1.35
N LYS A 126 -3.44 15.15 -1.02
CA LYS A 126 -3.71 16.60 -1.14
C LYS A 126 -4.04 17.01 -2.58
N LYS A 127 -3.41 16.39 -3.57
CA LYS A 127 -3.55 16.74 -5.00
C LYS A 127 -4.85 16.22 -5.60
N TRP A 128 -5.23 14.99 -5.28
CA TRP A 128 -6.36 14.31 -5.93
C TRP A 128 -7.52 14.02 -4.98
N GLY A 129 -7.32 14.15 -3.68
CA GLY A 129 -8.32 13.80 -2.67
C GLY A 129 -8.40 12.28 -2.46
N ILE A 130 -9.30 11.91 -1.56
CA ILE A 130 -9.64 10.52 -1.26
C ILE A 130 -11.07 10.30 -1.71
N HIS A 131 -11.28 9.28 -2.52
CA HIS A 131 -12.56 8.97 -3.13
C HIS A 131 -13.02 7.58 -2.76
N TYR A 132 -14.31 7.44 -2.61
CA TYR A 132 -14.97 6.16 -2.35
C TYR A 132 -15.92 5.82 -3.49
N ALA A 133 -15.91 4.58 -3.95
CA ALA A 133 -16.83 4.12 -4.97
C ALA A 133 -18.26 4.01 -4.41
N MET A 134 -19.19 4.80 -4.94
CA MET A 134 -20.60 4.72 -4.53
C MET A 134 -21.15 3.30 -4.75
N GLY A 135 -21.78 2.77 -3.69
CA GLY A 135 -22.25 1.39 -3.67
C GLY A 135 -21.18 0.35 -3.32
N GLY A 136 -19.97 0.80 -2.92
CA GLY A 136 -18.87 -0.04 -2.46
C GLY A 136 -17.84 -0.38 -3.53
N THR A 137 -16.69 -0.89 -3.09
CA THR A 137 -15.56 -1.24 -3.98
C THR A 137 -15.89 -2.31 -5.00
N GLY A 138 -16.90 -3.17 -4.72
CA GLY A 138 -17.42 -4.15 -5.66
C GLY A 138 -17.92 -3.53 -6.97
N ASN A 139 -18.47 -2.32 -6.93
CA ASN A 139 -18.93 -1.62 -8.13
C ASN A 139 -17.80 -1.25 -9.09
N ILE A 140 -16.56 -1.05 -8.59
CA ILE A 140 -15.40 -0.86 -9.46
C ILE A 140 -15.14 -2.14 -10.27
N VAL A 141 -15.24 -3.31 -9.63
CA VAL A 141 -15.04 -4.60 -10.30
C VAL A 141 -16.12 -4.83 -11.34
N LEU A 142 -17.38 -4.54 -11.02
CA LEU A 142 -18.49 -4.66 -11.96
C LEU A 142 -18.36 -3.72 -13.17
N ALA A 143 -17.91 -2.48 -12.92
CA ALA A 143 -17.66 -1.52 -14.01
C ALA A 143 -16.52 -1.98 -14.93
N LEU A 144 -15.44 -2.51 -14.37
CA LEU A 144 -14.33 -3.09 -15.14
C LEU A 144 -14.77 -4.33 -15.91
N GLU A 145 -15.58 -5.22 -15.29
CA GLU A 145 -16.13 -6.40 -15.99
C GLU A 145 -17.00 -5.98 -17.18
N LYS A 146 -17.81 -4.94 -17.00
CA LYS A 146 -18.64 -4.39 -18.09
C LYS A 146 -17.77 -3.86 -19.23
N LEU A 147 -16.79 -3.02 -18.92
CA LEU A 147 -15.84 -2.48 -19.92
C LEU A 147 -15.12 -3.61 -20.67
N MET A 148 -14.60 -4.60 -19.96
CA MET A 148 -13.92 -5.75 -20.58
C MET A 148 -14.82 -6.48 -21.57
N LYS A 149 -16.12 -6.67 -21.26
CA LYS A 149 -17.08 -7.28 -22.17
C LYS A 149 -17.35 -6.42 -23.40
N GLU A 150 -17.45 -5.09 -23.22
CA GLU A 150 -17.63 -4.12 -24.32
C GLU A 150 -16.42 -4.14 -25.27
N GLU A 151 -15.21 -4.32 -24.73
CA GLU A 151 -13.97 -4.48 -25.50
C GLU A 151 -13.76 -5.91 -26.07
N GLY A 152 -14.76 -6.80 -25.98
CA GLY A 152 -14.70 -8.15 -26.53
C GLY A 152 -13.84 -9.14 -25.73
N VAL A 153 -13.46 -8.82 -24.49
CA VAL A 153 -12.69 -9.72 -23.65
C VAL A 153 -13.55 -10.88 -23.17
N LYS A 154 -13.12 -12.11 -23.40
CA LYS A 154 -13.79 -13.31 -22.90
C LYS A 154 -13.39 -13.56 -21.44
N ILE A 155 -14.35 -13.44 -20.55
CA ILE A 155 -14.17 -13.71 -19.11
C ILE A 155 -14.67 -15.12 -18.79
N ILE A 156 -13.80 -15.95 -18.21
CA ILE A 156 -14.14 -17.31 -17.80
C ILE A 156 -14.03 -17.39 -16.28
N LYS A 157 -15.15 -17.49 -15.60
CA LYS A 157 -15.24 -17.61 -14.14
C LYS A 157 -15.13 -19.10 -13.71
N ASN A 158 -14.81 -19.35 -12.45
CA ASN A 158 -14.62 -20.69 -11.88
C ASN A 158 -13.59 -21.55 -12.63
N ALA A 159 -12.59 -20.90 -13.24
CA ALA A 159 -11.56 -21.49 -14.06
C ALA A 159 -10.20 -21.46 -13.35
N GLU A 160 -10.03 -22.25 -12.29
CA GLU A 160 -8.80 -22.29 -11.51
C GLU A 160 -7.65 -22.89 -12.32
N VAL A 161 -6.59 -22.08 -12.51
CA VAL A 161 -5.37 -22.50 -13.22
C VAL A 161 -4.54 -23.40 -12.30
N ALA A 162 -4.25 -24.62 -12.75
CA ALA A 162 -3.45 -25.60 -12.05
C ALA A 162 -1.94 -25.53 -12.39
N GLU A 163 -1.62 -25.16 -13.64
CA GLU A 163 -0.25 -25.04 -14.11
C GLU A 163 -0.12 -24.20 -15.39
N PHE A 164 1.07 -23.63 -15.60
CA PHE A 164 1.46 -23.07 -16.90
C PHE A 164 2.01 -24.19 -17.81
N ILE A 165 1.55 -24.16 -19.06
CA ILE A 165 2.10 -25.03 -20.09
C ILE A 165 3.33 -24.35 -20.71
N THR A 166 4.43 -25.07 -20.73
CA THR A 166 5.69 -24.54 -21.29
C THR A 166 6.17 -25.41 -22.45
N LYS A 167 6.67 -24.75 -23.49
CA LYS A 167 7.33 -25.37 -24.63
C LYS A 167 8.60 -24.61 -24.92
N GLN A 168 9.75 -25.28 -24.95
CA GLN A 168 11.07 -24.67 -25.20
C GLN A 168 11.31 -23.43 -24.29
N ASP A 169 11.09 -23.58 -22.99
CA ASP A 169 11.22 -22.53 -21.95
C ASP A 169 10.31 -21.30 -22.12
N LYS A 170 9.33 -21.35 -23.00
CA LYS A 170 8.29 -20.31 -23.16
C LYS A 170 6.95 -20.82 -22.62
N ILE A 171 6.23 -19.95 -21.94
CA ILE A 171 4.84 -20.21 -21.55
C ILE A 171 3.98 -20.08 -22.80
N VAL A 172 3.25 -21.11 -23.14
CA VAL A 172 2.37 -21.20 -24.34
C VAL A 172 0.89 -21.38 -23.99
N GLY A 173 0.57 -21.37 -22.71
CA GLY A 173 -0.80 -21.50 -22.26
C GLY A 173 -0.91 -21.88 -20.79
N VAL A 174 -2.15 -22.19 -20.39
CA VAL A 174 -2.51 -22.59 -19.03
C VAL A 174 -3.36 -23.86 -19.07
N LYS A 175 -3.22 -24.69 -18.03
CA LYS A 175 -4.09 -25.85 -17.78
C LYS A 175 -4.89 -25.60 -16.52
N LEU A 176 -6.19 -25.81 -16.59
CA LEU A 176 -7.10 -25.70 -15.45
C LEU A 176 -7.07 -26.98 -14.60
N LYS A 177 -7.60 -26.89 -13.37
CA LYS A 177 -7.85 -28.06 -12.51
C LYS A 177 -8.80 -29.07 -13.16
N THR A 178 -9.69 -28.62 -14.04
CA THR A 178 -10.57 -29.48 -14.85
C THR A 178 -9.88 -30.21 -15.99
N ASN A 179 -8.56 -30.07 -16.14
CA ASN A 179 -7.74 -30.56 -17.26
C ASN A 179 -7.95 -29.82 -18.59
N GLN A 180 -8.85 -28.85 -18.67
CA GLN A 180 -9.01 -28.02 -19.86
C GLN A 180 -7.75 -27.17 -20.08
N ILE A 181 -7.36 -27.02 -21.36
CA ILE A 181 -6.16 -26.30 -21.78
C ILE A 181 -6.57 -25.08 -22.60
N PHE A 182 -5.94 -23.96 -22.31
CA PHE A 182 -6.01 -22.74 -23.10
C PHE A 182 -4.61 -22.38 -23.59
N THR A 183 -4.46 -22.16 -24.88
CA THR A 183 -3.21 -21.71 -25.51
C THR A 183 -3.25 -20.20 -25.73
N ALA A 184 -2.10 -19.54 -25.63
CA ALA A 184 -1.95 -18.12 -25.86
C ALA A 184 -0.50 -17.79 -26.24
N ASP A 185 -0.33 -16.71 -27.03
CA ASP A 185 0.99 -16.21 -27.40
C ASP A 185 1.67 -15.53 -26.20
N TYR A 186 0.90 -14.88 -25.33
CA TYR A 186 1.34 -14.22 -24.09
C TYR A 186 0.39 -14.57 -22.95
N VAL A 187 0.98 -14.75 -21.77
CA VAL A 187 0.22 -14.96 -20.52
C VAL A 187 0.62 -13.93 -19.51
N VAL A 188 -0.33 -13.09 -19.10
CA VAL A 188 -0.18 -12.14 -18.00
C VAL A 188 -0.77 -12.76 -16.75
N CYS A 189 0.03 -12.86 -15.70
CA CYS A 189 -0.39 -13.47 -14.44
C CYS A 189 -0.42 -12.43 -13.32
N ASN A 190 -1.60 -12.21 -12.75
CA ASN A 190 -1.79 -11.34 -11.58
C ASN A 190 -1.91 -12.13 -10.25
N SER A 191 -1.52 -13.40 -10.24
CA SER A 191 -1.39 -14.17 -9.00
C SER A 191 -0.12 -13.76 -8.27
N ASP A 192 -0.12 -13.94 -6.94
CA ASP A 192 1.03 -13.67 -6.11
C ASP A 192 2.29 -14.41 -6.60
N PRO A 193 3.41 -13.72 -6.89
CA PRO A 193 4.61 -14.33 -7.47
C PRO A 193 5.13 -15.56 -6.71
N PRO A 194 5.18 -15.58 -5.36
CA PRO A 194 5.52 -16.77 -4.62
C PRO A 194 4.67 -17.99 -4.96
N ASN A 195 3.35 -17.81 -5.12
CA ASN A 195 2.45 -18.90 -5.52
C ASN A 195 2.74 -19.39 -6.93
N VAL A 196 2.98 -18.46 -7.86
CA VAL A 196 3.32 -18.78 -9.26
C VAL A 196 4.56 -19.67 -9.32
N TYR A 197 5.65 -19.24 -8.69
CA TYR A 197 6.92 -20.00 -8.73
C TYR A 197 6.91 -21.29 -7.91
N LYS A 198 6.13 -21.37 -6.86
CA LYS A 198 6.02 -22.60 -6.04
C LYS A 198 5.11 -23.64 -6.68
N ASN A 199 3.98 -23.20 -7.23
CA ASN A 199 2.87 -24.09 -7.51
C ASN A 199 2.49 -24.20 -8.99
N LEU A 200 2.60 -23.10 -9.76
CA LEU A 200 2.09 -23.06 -11.14
C LEU A 200 3.16 -23.36 -12.19
N ILE A 201 4.43 -22.99 -11.97
CA ILE A 201 5.52 -23.28 -12.90
C ILE A 201 6.17 -24.63 -12.52
N LYS A 202 5.88 -25.70 -13.30
CA LYS A 202 6.34 -27.06 -12.97
C LYS A 202 7.57 -27.51 -13.75
N THR A 203 7.92 -26.89 -14.86
CA THR A 203 8.69 -27.50 -15.94
C THR A 203 10.19 -27.23 -15.96
N ASN A 204 10.74 -26.22 -15.36
CA ASN A 204 12.18 -26.02 -15.37
C ASN A 204 12.81 -26.26 -14.00
N LYS A 205 13.34 -27.51 -13.79
CA LYS A 205 13.89 -27.96 -12.49
C LYS A 205 14.96 -27.01 -11.93
N LYS A 206 15.86 -26.48 -12.78
CA LYS A 206 16.99 -25.66 -12.35
C LYS A 206 16.55 -24.23 -11.97
N TYR A 207 15.79 -23.56 -12.83
CA TYR A 207 15.23 -22.24 -12.54
C TYR A 207 14.27 -22.30 -11.36
N ASN A 208 13.41 -23.31 -11.34
CA ASN A 208 12.42 -23.48 -10.29
C ASN A 208 13.08 -23.69 -8.91
N PHE A 209 14.20 -24.40 -8.82
CA PHE A 209 14.93 -24.60 -7.57
C PHE A 209 15.49 -23.30 -7.01
N LEU A 210 16.15 -22.49 -7.83
CA LEU A 210 16.75 -21.21 -7.42
C LEU A 210 15.67 -20.20 -6.99
N PHE A 211 14.60 -20.09 -7.77
CA PHE A 211 13.48 -19.20 -7.44
C PHE A 211 12.73 -19.68 -6.20
N ARG A 212 12.47 -20.97 -6.05
CA ARG A 212 11.84 -21.52 -4.83
C ARG A 212 12.69 -21.24 -3.59
N LYS A 213 14.02 -21.39 -3.68
CA LYS A 213 14.93 -21.06 -2.57
C LYS A 213 14.87 -19.56 -2.24
N LYS A 214 14.83 -18.68 -3.25
CA LYS A 214 14.67 -17.24 -3.07
C LYS A 214 13.31 -16.91 -2.44
N VAL A 215 12.23 -17.43 -2.99
CA VAL A 215 10.86 -17.21 -2.50
C VAL A 215 10.68 -17.69 -1.05
N ASN A 216 11.28 -18.82 -0.67
CA ASN A 216 11.22 -19.34 0.70
C ASN A 216 12.00 -18.47 1.72
N ARG A 217 12.88 -17.59 1.25
CA ARG A 217 13.65 -16.65 2.07
C ARG A 217 13.10 -15.22 2.03
N MET A 218 12.03 -14.96 1.28
CA MET A 218 11.43 -13.65 1.20
C MET A 218 10.69 -13.30 2.49
N ASN A 219 10.81 -12.08 2.91
CA ASN A 219 9.93 -11.50 3.91
C ASN A 219 8.65 -11.03 3.23
N TYR A 220 7.53 -11.42 3.79
CA TYR A 220 6.21 -11.00 3.32
C TYR A 220 5.74 -9.79 4.15
N SER A 221 4.87 -8.97 3.55
CA SER A 221 4.15 -7.94 4.30
C SER A 221 3.28 -8.58 5.38
N MET A 222 2.85 -7.78 6.35
CA MET A 222 1.86 -8.21 7.33
C MET A 222 0.55 -8.62 6.65
N GLY A 223 -0.21 -9.50 7.30
CA GLY A 223 -1.60 -9.76 6.96
C GLY A 223 -2.52 -8.66 7.52
N LEU A 224 -3.72 -8.57 6.97
CA LEU A 224 -4.79 -7.72 7.46
C LEU A 224 -5.98 -8.61 7.85
N PHE A 225 -6.46 -8.46 9.09
CA PHE A 225 -7.72 -9.06 9.50
C PHE A 225 -8.85 -8.06 9.25
N VAL A 226 -9.81 -8.45 8.42
CA VAL A 226 -10.98 -7.61 8.09
C VAL A 226 -12.22 -8.29 8.62
N TYR A 227 -12.98 -7.59 9.45
CA TYR A 227 -14.25 -8.05 9.98
C TYR A 227 -15.38 -7.20 9.41
N TYR A 228 -16.25 -7.83 8.63
CA TYR A 228 -17.44 -7.19 8.06
C TYR A 228 -18.65 -7.47 8.95
N PHE A 229 -19.33 -6.42 9.38
CA PHE A 229 -20.53 -6.54 10.16
C PHE A 229 -21.56 -5.48 9.78
N GLY A 230 -22.83 -5.79 10.05
CA GLY A 230 -23.93 -4.84 9.90
C GLY A 230 -24.43 -4.38 11.29
N SER A 231 -24.87 -3.13 11.38
CA SER A 231 -25.50 -2.58 12.57
C SER A 231 -26.88 -2.04 12.24
N LYS A 232 -27.82 -2.20 13.18
CA LYS A 232 -29.15 -1.57 13.09
C LYS A 232 -29.12 -0.09 13.50
N VAL A 233 -28.03 0.35 14.12
CA VAL A 233 -27.83 1.71 14.61
C VAL A 233 -26.77 2.39 13.76
N LYS A 234 -27.03 3.65 13.35
CA LYS A 234 -26.02 4.51 12.74
C LYS A 234 -25.25 5.21 13.85
N TYR A 235 -23.92 5.11 13.78
CA TYR A 235 -23.02 5.78 14.72
C TYR A 235 -22.56 7.11 14.11
N GLU A 236 -23.00 8.24 14.70
CA GLU A 236 -22.70 9.58 14.16
C GLU A 236 -21.26 10.02 14.44
N ASN A 237 -20.63 9.46 15.48
CA ASN A 237 -19.26 9.80 15.87
C ASN A 237 -18.17 9.08 15.06
N VAL A 238 -18.57 8.21 14.12
CA VAL A 238 -17.64 7.45 13.28
C VAL A 238 -17.56 8.10 11.90
N ALA A 239 -16.36 8.45 11.48
CA ALA A 239 -16.11 8.89 10.10
C ALA A 239 -16.07 7.70 9.15
N HIS A 240 -16.15 7.96 7.84
CA HIS A 240 -16.04 6.91 6.82
C HIS A 240 -14.78 6.07 6.99
N HIS A 241 -13.66 6.70 7.35
CA HIS A 241 -12.44 6.03 7.78
C HIS A 241 -12.07 6.57 9.16
N THR A 242 -12.14 5.71 10.16
CA THR A 242 -11.72 6.01 11.53
C THR A 242 -10.58 5.08 11.91
N ILE A 243 -9.47 5.65 12.36
CA ILE A 243 -8.24 4.94 12.71
C ILE A 243 -7.98 5.19 14.19
N CYS A 244 -7.96 4.14 14.98
CA CYS A 244 -7.68 4.20 16.40
C CYS A 244 -6.24 3.80 16.68
N PHE A 245 -5.48 4.68 17.32
CA PHE A 245 -4.13 4.40 17.75
C PHE A 245 -4.12 3.87 19.19
N GLY A 246 -3.46 2.74 19.40
CA GLY A 246 -3.15 2.21 20.73
C GLY A 246 -2.03 2.98 21.43
N LYS A 247 -1.83 2.74 22.73
CA LYS A 247 -0.83 3.41 23.56
C LYS A 247 0.60 3.13 23.09
N SER A 248 0.87 1.88 22.73
CA SER A 248 2.21 1.38 22.38
C SER A 248 2.39 1.22 20.87
N TYR A 249 2.04 2.27 20.09
CA TYR A 249 1.97 2.21 18.62
C TYR A 249 3.25 1.66 17.96
N GLU A 250 4.43 2.14 18.34
CA GLU A 250 5.70 1.66 17.77
C GLU A 250 5.98 0.21 18.16
N GLU A 251 5.80 -0.13 19.44
CA GLU A 251 6.00 -1.51 19.91
C GLU A 251 5.04 -2.48 19.24
N HIS A 252 3.77 -2.08 19.08
CA HIS A 252 2.76 -2.86 18.36
C HIS A 252 3.20 -3.17 16.93
N LEU A 253 3.64 -2.17 16.18
CA LEU A 253 4.12 -2.37 14.82
C LEU A 253 5.38 -3.24 14.76
N ASN A 254 6.33 -3.06 15.68
CA ASN A 254 7.52 -3.89 15.75
C ASN A 254 7.16 -5.36 16.08
N LYS A 255 6.17 -5.61 16.96
CA LYS A 255 5.67 -6.96 17.22
C LYS A 255 5.08 -7.60 15.96
N ILE A 256 4.27 -6.86 15.19
CA ILE A 256 3.66 -7.38 13.95
C ILE A 256 4.71 -7.65 12.87
N PHE A 257 5.56 -6.66 12.57
CA PHE A 257 6.47 -6.72 11.43
C PHE A 257 7.71 -7.59 11.67
N GLU A 258 8.27 -7.55 12.89
CA GLU A 258 9.50 -8.27 13.20
C GLU A 258 9.24 -9.60 13.90
N LYS A 259 8.44 -9.57 14.97
CA LYS A 259 8.19 -10.76 15.79
C LYS A 259 7.06 -11.63 15.27
N LYS A 260 6.21 -11.11 14.37
CA LYS A 260 5.06 -11.79 13.76
C LYS A 260 4.06 -12.29 14.82
N VAL A 261 3.85 -11.51 15.87
CA VAL A 261 2.90 -11.77 16.94
C VAL A 261 1.94 -10.60 17.11
N LEU A 262 0.72 -10.89 17.53
CA LEU A 262 -0.23 -9.84 17.88
C LEU A 262 0.14 -9.20 19.22
N SER A 263 -0.07 -7.89 19.32
CA SER A 263 0.06 -7.15 20.57
C SER A 263 -1.29 -7.14 21.30
N GLU A 264 -1.27 -7.00 22.61
CA GLU A 264 -2.49 -6.79 23.41
C GLU A 264 -3.08 -5.39 23.18
N ASP A 265 -2.22 -4.41 22.91
CA ASP A 265 -2.59 -3.04 22.55
C ASP A 265 -2.68 -2.93 21.02
N ILE A 266 -3.90 -3.00 20.51
CA ILE A 266 -4.16 -3.05 19.06
C ILE A 266 -4.55 -1.66 18.55
N SER A 267 -3.90 -1.24 17.45
CA SER A 267 -4.35 -0.11 16.62
C SER A 267 -5.26 -0.63 15.49
N TYR A 268 -6.40 0.02 15.23
CA TYR A 268 -7.40 -0.40 14.24
C TYR A 268 -8.11 0.77 13.57
#